data_03bc587a5cae20cb5c059e4e3e711d2a
#
_entry.id   03bc587a5cae20cb5c059e4e3e711d2a
#
_cell.length_a   1.000
_cell.length_b   1.000
_cell.length_c   1.000
_cell.angle_alpha   90.00
_cell.angle_beta   90.00
_cell.angle_gamma   90.00
#
_symmetry.space_group_name_H-M   'P 1'
#
loop_
_entity.id
_entity.type
_entity.pdbx_description
1 polymer ?
#
loop_
_entity_poly.entity_id
_entity_poly.type
_entity_poly.pdbx_seq_one_letter_code
_entity_poly.pdbx_strand_id
1 'polypeptide(L)'
;MKTIVHKDNKESKYLFEDSKPIIIEAHQITVGSNPVDFYVGDMSSANAILYENVTNAPSDWTGCKYLFDGKVWTKNSKYVEPKKDS
;
A
#
# COMPACT_ATOMS: atom_id res chain seq x y z
N MET A 1 5.53 -3.61 -9.49
CA MET A 1 5.20 -2.52 -8.56
C MET A 1 5.38 -2.98 -7.11
N LYS A 2 5.41 -2.06 -6.18
CA LYS A 2 5.48 -2.36 -4.76
C LYS A 2 4.18 -1.92 -4.09
N THR A 3 3.66 -2.72 -3.18
CA THR A 3 2.48 -2.34 -2.40
C THR A 3 2.72 -2.55 -0.93
N ILE A 4 2.22 -1.63 -0.12
CA ILE A 4 2.24 -1.73 1.34
C ILE A 4 0.84 -2.14 1.80
N VAL A 5 0.78 -3.28 2.50
CA VAL A 5 -0.47 -3.92 2.90
C VAL A 5 -0.55 -3.97 4.42
N HIS A 6 -1.72 -3.68 4.97
CA HIS A 6 -1.96 -3.80 6.40
C HIS A 6 -2.11 -5.27 6.79
N LYS A 7 -1.37 -5.72 7.81
CA LYS A 7 -1.34 -7.13 8.21
C LYS A 7 -2.70 -7.68 8.64
N ASP A 8 -3.48 -6.86 9.34
CA ASP A 8 -4.70 -7.33 9.99
C ASP A 8 -5.84 -7.56 8.99
N ASN A 9 -6.02 -6.66 8.04
CA ASN A 9 -7.16 -6.69 7.13
C ASN A 9 -6.77 -6.90 5.67
N LYS A 10 -5.48 -7.02 5.37
CA LYS A 10 -4.94 -7.21 4.02
C LYS A 10 -5.20 -6.05 3.06
N GLU A 11 -5.64 -4.89 3.56
CA GLU A 11 -5.86 -3.73 2.70
C GLU A 11 -4.57 -3.21 2.11
N SER A 12 -4.55 -3.05 0.78
CA SER A 12 -3.44 -2.41 0.08
C SER A 12 -3.56 -0.90 0.27
N LYS A 13 -2.68 -0.36 1.10
CA LYS A 13 -2.72 1.06 1.48
C LYS A 13 -2.00 1.96 0.49
N TYR A 14 -0.92 1.48 -0.08
CA TYR A 14 -0.07 2.25 -1.00
C TYR A 14 0.37 1.36 -2.15
N LEU A 15 0.55 1.97 -3.31
CA LEU A 15 1.08 1.32 -4.49
C LEU A 15 2.12 2.23 -5.13
N PHE A 16 3.32 1.70 -5.35
CA PHE A 16 4.45 2.45 -5.88
C PHE A 16 5.11 1.72 -7.03
N GLU A 17 5.88 2.44 -7.82
CA GLU A 17 6.74 1.86 -8.84
C GLU A 17 7.87 1.08 -8.19
N ASP A 18 8.42 0.08 -8.92
CA ASP A 18 9.51 -0.76 -8.41
C ASP A 18 10.74 0.02 -8.02
N SER A 19 10.98 1.14 -8.69
CA SER A 19 12.16 1.98 -8.42
C SER A 19 12.03 2.83 -7.15
N LYS A 20 10.85 2.92 -6.55
CA LYS A 20 10.64 3.74 -5.35
C LYS A 20 11.28 3.07 -4.14
N PRO A 21 12.26 3.69 -3.47
CA PRO A 21 12.82 3.14 -2.24
C PRO A 21 11.80 3.19 -1.11
N ILE A 22 11.64 2.06 -0.42
CA ILE A 22 10.71 1.96 0.72
C ILE A 22 11.42 1.23 1.84
N ILE A 23 11.43 1.81 3.04
CA ILE A 23 12.02 1.22 4.23
C ILE A 23 10.94 1.12 5.30
N ILE A 24 10.64 -0.11 5.72
CA ILE A 24 9.70 -0.33 6.83
C ILE A 24 10.51 -0.38 8.12
N GLU A 25 10.27 0.60 8.98
CA GLU A 25 10.99 0.75 10.23
C GLU A 25 10.09 0.36 11.41
N ALA A 26 10.68 0.26 12.62
CA ALA A 26 9.96 -0.16 13.81
C ALA A 26 8.83 0.81 14.20
N HIS A 27 8.94 2.08 13.82
CA HIS A 27 7.99 3.13 14.24
C HIS A 27 7.32 3.85 13.09
N GLN A 28 7.76 3.63 11.86
CA GLN A 28 7.24 4.32 10.68
C GLN A 28 7.69 3.63 9.40
N ILE A 29 7.15 4.10 8.28
CA ILE A 29 7.64 3.69 6.96
C ILE A 29 8.21 4.93 6.27
N THR A 30 9.42 4.81 5.74
CA THR A 30 10.08 5.89 4.98
C THR A 30 9.91 5.60 3.50
N VAL A 31 9.35 6.55 2.76
CA VAL A 31 9.13 6.44 1.31
C VAL A 31 10.01 7.45 0.61
N GLY A 32 10.85 6.96 -0.31
CA GLY A 32 11.80 7.79 -1.03
C GLY A 32 13.16 7.84 -0.35
N SER A 33 14.16 8.31 -1.10
CA SER A 33 15.53 8.43 -0.63
C SER A 33 16.22 9.52 -1.45
N ASN A 34 16.93 10.43 -0.78
CA ASN A 34 17.73 11.50 -1.38
C ASN A 34 17.00 12.35 -2.43
N PRO A 35 15.93 13.06 -2.11
CA PRO A 35 15.34 13.23 -0.78
C PRO A 35 14.26 12.20 -0.46
N VAL A 36 13.92 12.09 0.81
CA VAL A 36 12.74 11.34 1.25
C VAL A 36 11.48 12.07 0.81
N ASP A 37 10.53 11.34 0.21
CA ASP A 37 9.28 11.95 -0.25
C ASP A 37 8.31 12.21 0.91
N PHE A 38 8.10 11.19 1.75
CA PHE A 38 7.23 11.33 2.93
C PHE A 38 7.44 10.15 3.89
N TYR A 39 6.87 10.28 5.07
CA TYR A 39 6.85 9.23 6.09
C TYR A 39 5.41 8.81 6.37
N VAL A 40 5.21 7.50 6.61
CA VAL A 40 3.92 6.97 7.03
C VAL A 40 4.01 6.66 8.52
N GLY A 41 3.41 7.50 9.34
CA GLY A 41 3.53 7.42 10.79
C GLY A 41 2.58 6.44 11.46
N ASP A 42 1.49 6.08 10.81
CA ASP A 42 0.49 5.15 11.34
C ASP A 42 0.74 3.70 10.93
N MET A 43 1.77 3.44 10.14
CA MET A 43 2.17 2.09 9.75
C MET A 43 3.64 1.88 10.04
N SER A 44 3.99 0.64 10.38
CA SER A 44 5.35 0.26 10.73
C SER A 44 5.53 -1.24 10.49
N SER A 45 6.70 -1.77 10.84
CA SER A 45 6.96 -3.21 10.74
C SER A 45 5.98 -4.05 11.58
N ALA A 46 5.32 -3.45 12.56
CA ALA A 46 4.35 -4.15 13.42
C ALA A 46 3.04 -4.44 12.70
N ASN A 47 2.62 -3.59 11.75
CA ASN A 47 1.31 -3.72 11.11
C ASN A 47 1.34 -3.66 9.60
N ALA A 48 2.50 -3.59 8.97
CA ALA A 48 2.63 -3.45 7.52
C ALA A 48 3.48 -4.54 6.91
N ILE A 49 3.13 -4.95 5.70
CA ILE A 49 3.92 -5.86 4.87
C ILE A 49 4.21 -5.15 3.55
N LEU A 50 5.46 -5.19 3.11
CA LEU A 50 5.85 -4.71 1.80
C LEU A 50 5.93 -5.90 0.84
N TYR A 51 5.15 -5.84 -0.24
CA TYR A 51 5.27 -6.79 -1.35
C TYR A 51 5.93 -6.10 -2.53
N GLU A 52 6.95 -6.73 -3.08
CA GLU A 52 7.71 -6.24 -4.24
C GLU A 52 7.41 -7.07 -5.47
N ASN A 53 7.80 -6.55 -6.63
CA ASN A 53 7.63 -7.24 -7.93
C ASN A 53 6.18 -7.61 -8.22
N VAL A 54 5.25 -6.75 -7.82
CA VAL A 54 3.83 -6.94 -8.10
C VAL A 54 3.58 -6.60 -9.57
N THR A 55 3.04 -7.56 -10.32
CA THR A 55 2.82 -7.41 -11.77
C THR A 55 1.34 -7.35 -12.15
N ASN A 56 0.46 -7.68 -11.22
CA ASN A 56 -0.98 -7.81 -11.49
C ASN A 56 -1.83 -6.80 -10.73
N ALA A 57 -1.27 -5.64 -10.39
CA ALA A 57 -2.02 -4.60 -9.70
C ALA A 57 -3.21 -4.13 -10.55
N PRO A 58 -4.40 -3.93 -9.94
CA PRO A 58 -5.55 -3.44 -10.68
C PRO A 58 -5.30 -2.07 -11.28
N SER A 59 -5.81 -1.84 -12.50
CA SER A 59 -5.65 -0.54 -13.18
C SER A 59 -6.40 0.59 -12.48
N ASP A 60 -7.44 0.26 -11.74
CA ASP A 60 -8.24 1.22 -10.97
C ASP A 60 -7.87 1.21 -9.48
N TRP A 61 -6.66 0.78 -9.15
CA TRP A 61 -6.21 0.72 -7.77
C TRP A 61 -6.35 2.08 -7.09
N THR A 62 -6.89 2.04 -5.87
CA THR A 62 -7.00 3.18 -4.96
C THR A 62 -6.69 2.67 -3.55
N GLY A 63 -6.14 3.50 -2.70
CA GLY A 63 -5.82 3.10 -1.33
C GLY A 63 -7.03 2.49 -0.63
N CYS A 64 -6.86 1.33 -0.05
CA CYS A 64 -7.87 0.54 0.67
C CYS A 64 -8.98 -0.07 -0.19
N LYS A 65 -8.98 0.14 -1.51
CA LYS A 65 -10.02 -0.40 -2.39
C LYS A 65 -9.88 -1.91 -2.59
N TYR A 66 -8.66 -2.42 -2.55
CA TYR A 66 -8.35 -3.82 -2.77
C TYR A 66 -7.62 -4.43 -1.60
N LEU A 67 -7.84 -5.72 -1.40
CA LEU A 67 -7.08 -6.56 -0.50
C LEU A 67 -6.03 -7.31 -1.31
N PHE A 68 -4.86 -7.54 -0.74
CA PHE A 68 -3.79 -8.27 -1.40
C PHE A 68 -3.11 -9.22 -0.42
N ASP A 69 -3.04 -10.49 -0.78
CA ASP A 69 -2.42 -11.53 0.05
C ASP A 69 -0.99 -11.89 -0.36
N GLY A 70 -0.43 -11.15 -1.30
CA GLY A 70 0.87 -11.44 -1.89
C GLY A 70 0.79 -12.07 -3.27
N LYS A 71 -0.36 -12.55 -3.68
CA LYS A 71 -0.57 -13.20 -4.99
C LYS A 71 -1.83 -12.75 -5.68
N VAL A 72 -2.94 -12.64 -4.94
CA VAL A 72 -4.26 -12.39 -5.51
C VAL A 72 -4.82 -11.10 -4.95
N TRP A 73 -5.37 -10.28 -5.84
CA TRP A 73 -6.11 -9.07 -5.49
C TRP A 73 -7.59 -9.41 -5.36
N THR A 74 -8.20 -8.92 -4.28
CA THR A 74 -9.62 -9.10 -4.01
C THR A 74 -10.23 -7.76 -3.69
N LYS A 75 -11.42 -7.49 -4.20
CA LYS A 75 -12.13 -6.26 -3.87
C LYS A 75 -12.45 -6.22 -2.39
N ASN A 76 -12.18 -5.06 -1.76
CA ASN A 76 -12.50 -4.86 -0.35
C ASN A 76 -13.97 -4.50 -0.22
N SER A 77 -14.76 -5.39 0.36
CA SER A 77 -16.20 -5.20 0.53
C SER A 77 -16.55 -4.04 1.47
N LYS A 78 -15.60 -3.62 2.28
CA LYS A 78 -15.78 -2.50 3.22
C LYS A 78 -15.41 -1.15 2.62
N TYR A 79 -14.82 -1.15 1.43
CA TYR A 79 -14.42 0.11 0.78
C TYR A 79 -15.65 0.84 0.25
N VAL A 80 -15.74 2.11 0.57
CA VAL A 80 -16.79 2.99 0.08
C VAL A 80 -16.13 4.05 -0.80
N GLU A 81 -16.51 4.08 -2.08
CA GLU A 81 -15.98 5.08 -2.99
C GLU A 81 -16.51 6.47 -2.60
N PRO A 82 -15.64 7.50 -2.62
CA PRO A 82 -16.08 8.86 -2.38
C PRO A 82 -17.13 9.25 -3.43
N LYS A 83 -18.24 9.82 -2.96
CA LYS A 83 -19.23 10.37 -3.90
C LYS A 83 -18.60 11.56 -4.61
N LYS A 84 -18.64 11.51 -5.93
CA LYS A 84 -18.29 12.69 -6.71
C LYS A 84 -19.47 13.63 -6.66
N ASP A 85 -19.24 14.81 -6.11
CA ASP A 85 -20.20 15.88 -6.23
C ASP A 85 -20.22 16.29 -7.70
N SER A 86 -21.34 16.09 -8.30
CA SER A 86 -21.55 16.52 -9.67
C SER A 86 -21.75 18.02 -9.73
#